data_16d15c362dd5f083a3741cf86899ab6b
#
_entry.id   16d15c362dd5f083a3741cf86899ab6b
#
_cell.length_a   1.000
_cell.length_b   1.000
_cell.length_c   1.000
_cell.angle_alpha   90.00
_cell.angle_beta   90.00
_cell.angle_gamma   90.00
#
_symmetry.space_group_name_H-M   'P 1'
#
loop_
_entity.id
_entity.type
_entity.pdbx_description
1 polymer ?
#
loop_
_entity_poly.entity_id
_entity_poly.type
_entity_poly.pdbx_seq_one_letter_code
_entity_poly.pdbx_strand_id
1 'polypeptide(L)'
;NIVFAFADDWGRYASAYQKHEGPQSLSALIDTPHFDRVALEGALFLNALVPAPSCTPCRSSILSGQYFWQTGLGAILVGAVWDDSIPTFPIELENRADYFIGYQYKVWSPGRTTNAPIGAKRTQYQPAGYQFNQFSHWVTENAAELGIEGAKQVLYDETRQNFRAFLDARPDDKPFCYWWGPTNTHRTWERGSGHALW
;
A
#
# COMPACT_ATOMS: atom_id res chain seq x y z
N ASN A 1 -10.30 14.32 4.87
CA ASN A 1 -9.92 12.91 5.02
C ASN A 1 -8.94 12.52 3.93
N ILE A 2 -7.99 11.64 4.27
CA ILE A 2 -6.96 11.15 3.35
C ILE A 2 -6.98 9.62 3.38
N VAL A 3 -7.06 9.00 2.20
CA VAL A 3 -6.72 7.59 2.01
C VAL A 3 -5.48 7.56 1.13
N PHE A 4 -4.37 7.10 1.68
CA PHE A 4 -3.13 6.94 0.94
C PHE A 4 -2.95 5.47 0.57
N ALA A 5 -3.32 5.12 -0.67
CA ALA A 5 -3.19 3.78 -1.22
C ALA A 5 -1.86 3.66 -1.98
N PHE A 6 -0.93 2.86 -1.44
CA PHE A 6 0.40 2.70 -2.01
C PHE A 6 0.74 1.22 -2.17
N ALA A 7 0.44 0.68 -3.34
CA ALA A 7 0.70 -0.71 -3.67
C ALA A 7 2.20 -0.99 -3.81
N ASP A 8 2.62 -2.14 -3.28
CA ASP A 8 4.02 -2.56 -3.33
C ASP A 8 4.33 -3.29 -4.64
N ASP A 9 5.48 -2.99 -5.25
CA ASP A 9 5.93 -3.56 -6.53
C ASP A 9 4.94 -3.36 -7.72
N TRP A 10 4.08 -2.34 -7.65
CA TRP A 10 3.20 -1.99 -8.75
C TRP A 10 3.75 -0.80 -9.54
N GLY A 11 4.11 -1.05 -10.79
CA GLY A 11 4.52 0.00 -11.72
C GLY A 11 3.33 0.75 -12.34
N ARG A 12 3.61 1.50 -13.43
CA ARG A 12 2.57 2.22 -14.17
C ARG A 12 1.78 1.28 -15.09
N TYR A 13 1.14 0.26 -14.51
CA TYR A 13 0.36 -0.75 -15.23
C TYR A 13 -1.10 -0.65 -14.77
N ALA A 14 -1.88 0.19 -15.47
CA ALA A 14 -3.31 0.32 -15.27
C ALA A 14 -3.99 0.76 -16.57
N SER A 15 -5.22 0.31 -16.79
CA SER A 15 -5.97 0.60 -18.04
C SER A 15 -6.15 2.10 -18.31
N ALA A 16 -6.20 2.94 -17.27
CA ALA A 16 -6.23 4.40 -17.43
C ALA A 16 -5.07 4.98 -18.23
N TYR A 17 -3.91 4.30 -18.27
CA TYR A 17 -2.74 4.76 -19.04
C TYR A 17 -2.77 4.33 -20.51
N GLN A 18 -3.63 3.39 -20.90
CA GLN A 18 -3.69 2.84 -22.26
C GLN A 18 -3.78 3.93 -23.34
N LYS A 19 -4.61 4.95 -23.13
CA LYS A 19 -4.79 6.04 -24.09
C LYS A 19 -3.53 6.89 -24.30
N HIS A 20 -2.58 6.85 -23.37
CA HIS A 20 -1.31 7.58 -23.43
C HIS A 20 -0.16 6.72 -23.94
N GLU A 21 -0.25 5.41 -23.76
CA GLU A 21 0.80 4.45 -24.12
C GLU A 21 0.51 3.68 -25.41
N GLY A 22 -0.74 3.69 -25.84
CA GLY A 22 -1.21 3.03 -27.05
C GLY A 22 -1.71 1.59 -26.81
N PRO A 23 -2.36 1.01 -27.86
CA PRO A 23 -3.07 -0.26 -27.75
C PRO A 23 -2.15 -1.50 -27.60
N GLN A 24 -0.86 -1.35 -27.80
CA GLN A 24 0.13 -2.43 -27.65
C GLN A 24 0.89 -2.35 -26.33
N SER A 25 0.52 -1.43 -25.44
CA SER A 25 1.12 -1.30 -24.11
C SER A 25 0.65 -2.40 -23.17
N LEU A 26 1.44 -2.65 -22.11
CA LEU A 26 1.02 -3.55 -21.04
C LEU A 26 -0.25 -3.07 -20.33
N SER A 27 -0.46 -1.76 -20.27
CA SER A 27 -1.68 -1.15 -19.72
C SER A 27 -2.95 -1.51 -20.50
N ALA A 28 -2.82 -1.93 -21.78
CA ALA A 28 -3.94 -2.40 -22.59
C ALA A 28 -4.36 -3.85 -22.28
N LEU A 29 -3.52 -4.60 -21.55
CA LEU A 29 -3.78 -6.00 -21.19
C LEU A 29 -4.39 -6.14 -19.78
N ILE A 30 -4.52 -5.03 -19.07
CA ILE A 30 -4.93 -5.02 -17.65
C ILE A 30 -6.22 -4.23 -17.54
N ASP A 31 -7.18 -4.78 -16.79
CA ASP A 31 -8.41 -4.09 -16.45
C ASP A 31 -8.37 -3.62 -14.99
N THR A 32 -8.42 -2.29 -14.78
CA THR A 32 -8.36 -1.66 -13.47
C THR A 32 -9.50 -0.65 -13.27
N PRO A 33 -10.78 -1.10 -13.30
CA PRO A 33 -11.93 -0.22 -13.39
C PRO A 33 -12.05 0.75 -12.22
N HIS A 34 -11.67 0.34 -11.02
CA HIS A 34 -11.74 1.20 -9.85
C HIS A 34 -10.63 2.26 -9.83
N PHE A 35 -9.43 1.90 -10.26
CA PHE A 35 -8.33 2.87 -10.46
C PHE A 35 -8.69 3.87 -11.56
N ASP A 36 -9.22 3.38 -12.66
CA ASP A 36 -9.63 4.20 -13.80
C ASP A 36 -10.71 5.22 -13.43
N ARG A 37 -11.66 4.81 -12.58
CA ARG A 37 -12.67 5.74 -12.05
C ARG A 37 -12.01 6.86 -11.22
N VAL A 38 -11.09 6.52 -10.33
CA VAL A 38 -10.37 7.53 -9.53
C VAL A 38 -9.55 8.45 -10.44
N ALA A 39 -8.90 7.90 -11.46
CA ALA A 39 -8.14 8.67 -12.44
C ALA A 39 -9.02 9.62 -13.27
N LEU A 40 -10.25 9.19 -13.59
CA LEU A 40 -11.21 9.99 -14.37
C LEU A 40 -11.82 11.12 -13.54
N GLU A 41 -12.15 10.84 -12.27
CA GLU A 41 -12.76 11.79 -11.35
C GLU A 41 -11.75 12.74 -10.69
N GLY A 42 -10.46 12.43 -10.80
CA GLY A 42 -9.36 13.15 -10.16
C GLY A 42 -8.27 13.60 -11.14
N ALA A 43 -7.01 13.40 -10.75
CA ALA A 43 -5.85 13.74 -11.56
C ALA A 43 -4.98 12.49 -11.79
N LEU A 44 -4.72 12.17 -13.07
CA LEU A 44 -3.82 11.09 -13.47
C LEU A 44 -2.41 11.66 -13.74
N PHE A 45 -1.44 11.25 -12.93
CA PHE A 45 -0.05 11.64 -13.10
C PHE A 45 0.64 10.66 -14.06
N LEU A 46 1.14 11.17 -15.18
CA LEU A 46 1.84 10.36 -16.18
C LEU A 46 3.30 10.06 -15.79
N ASN A 47 3.89 10.90 -14.96
CA ASN A 47 5.31 10.87 -14.60
C ASN A 47 5.52 10.95 -13.07
N ALA A 48 4.84 10.10 -12.32
CA ALA A 48 5.11 9.94 -10.90
C ALA A 48 6.29 8.98 -10.69
N LEU A 49 7.36 9.48 -10.10
CA LEU A 49 8.60 8.74 -9.90
C LEU A 49 8.87 8.55 -8.42
N VAL A 50 9.34 7.36 -8.05
CA VAL A 50 9.82 7.09 -6.70
C VAL A 50 11.33 7.33 -6.62
N PRO A 51 11.86 7.84 -5.50
CA PRO A 51 13.28 8.18 -5.39
C PRO A 51 14.20 6.96 -5.27
N ALA A 52 13.64 5.79 -4.93
CA ALA A 52 14.36 4.53 -4.86
C ALA A 52 13.44 3.36 -5.24
N PRO A 53 13.86 2.44 -6.12
CA PRO A 53 13.08 1.24 -6.47
C PRO A 53 13.28 0.14 -5.42
N SER A 54 13.05 0.47 -4.16
CA SER A 54 13.28 -0.44 -3.01
C SER A 54 12.33 -0.07 -1.87
N CYS A 55 11.77 -1.07 -1.19
CA CYS A 55 10.69 -0.91 -0.22
C CYS A 55 10.96 0.16 0.85
N THR A 56 11.86 -0.12 1.80
CA THR A 56 12.12 0.80 2.92
C THR A 56 12.66 2.15 2.47
N PRO A 57 13.67 2.24 1.57
CA PRO A 57 14.19 3.52 1.11
C PRO A 57 13.13 4.40 0.44
N CYS A 58 12.31 3.82 -0.45
CA CYS A 58 11.21 4.55 -1.08
C CYS A 58 10.21 5.07 -0.05
N ARG A 59 9.80 4.19 0.88
CA ARG A 59 8.83 4.52 1.92
C ARG A 59 9.35 5.52 2.93
N SER A 60 10.65 5.50 3.21
CA SER A 60 11.32 6.54 4.01
C SER A 60 11.18 7.91 3.38
N SER A 61 11.39 8.00 2.07
CA SER A 61 11.22 9.27 1.34
C SER A 61 9.78 9.76 1.36
N ILE A 62 8.82 8.87 1.15
CA ILE A 62 7.38 9.22 1.18
C ILE A 62 6.99 9.73 2.57
N LEU A 63 7.39 9.02 3.62
CA LEU A 63 7.05 9.35 4.99
C LEU A 63 7.65 10.68 5.45
N SER A 64 8.93 10.92 5.12
CA SER A 64 9.66 12.09 5.60
C SER A 64 9.58 13.32 4.67
N GLY A 65 9.22 13.13 3.41
CA GLY A 65 9.33 14.17 2.38
C GLY A 65 10.79 14.46 1.98
N GLN A 66 11.76 13.64 2.39
CA GLN A 66 13.17 13.78 2.09
C GLN A 66 13.64 12.69 1.13
N TYR A 67 14.77 12.90 0.48
CA TYR A 67 15.41 11.81 -0.25
C TYR A 67 15.90 10.71 0.72
N PHE A 68 15.78 9.44 0.30
CA PHE A 68 16.06 8.30 1.17
C PHE A 68 17.47 8.35 1.81
N TRP A 69 18.49 8.83 1.12
CA TRP A 69 19.85 8.97 1.67
C TRP A 69 19.98 9.99 2.81
N GLN A 70 18.96 10.82 3.02
CA GLN A 70 18.90 11.78 4.12
C GLN A 70 18.25 11.17 5.38
N THR A 71 17.75 9.94 5.29
CA THR A 71 17.00 9.29 6.38
C THR A 71 17.85 8.30 7.20
N GLY A 72 19.18 8.44 7.16
CA GLY A 72 20.09 7.61 7.93
C GLY A 72 19.91 6.12 7.64
N LEU A 73 19.65 5.30 8.66
CA LEU A 73 19.36 3.87 8.50
C LEU A 73 18.03 3.58 7.82
N GLY A 74 17.18 4.56 7.62
CA GLY A 74 16.00 4.46 6.75
C GLY A 74 16.33 4.34 5.26
N ALA A 75 17.58 4.58 4.88
CA ALA A 75 18.07 4.45 3.51
C ALA A 75 18.38 3.02 3.06
N ILE A 76 18.39 2.05 3.97
CA ILE A 76 18.70 0.64 3.65
C ILE A 76 17.44 -0.24 3.69
N LEU A 77 17.51 -1.39 3.02
CA LEU A 77 16.36 -2.32 2.96
C LEU A 77 16.29 -3.22 4.20
N VAL A 78 17.39 -3.91 4.50
CA VAL A 78 17.48 -4.88 5.59
C VAL A 78 18.21 -4.28 6.78
N GLY A 79 17.61 -4.41 7.98
CA GLY A 79 18.17 -3.80 9.19
C GLY A 79 17.87 -2.30 9.30
N ALA A 80 16.97 -1.77 8.47
CA ALA A 80 16.54 -0.38 8.56
C ALA A 80 15.94 -0.07 9.93
N VAL A 81 16.33 1.07 10.48
CA VAL A 81 15.82 1.62 11.73
C VAL A 81 15.43 3.08 11.46
N TRP A 82 14.24 3.46 11.89
CA TRP A 82 13.79 4.85 11.75
C TRP A 82 14.53 5.75 12.77
N ASP A 83 14.98 6.90 12.29
CA ASP A 83 15.50 7.97 13.15
C ASP A 83 14.31 8.81 13.65
N ASP A 84 14.03 8.72 14.96
CA ASP A 84 12.90 9.40 15.59
C ASP A 84 12.97 10.93 15.53
N SER A 85 14.14 11.50 15.20
CA SER A 85 14.30 12.94 14.98
C SER A 85 13.73 13.39 13.62
N ILE A 86 13.49 12.45 12.70
CA ILE A 86 12.94 12.74 11.38
C ILE A 86 11.41 12.66 11.45
N PRO A 87 10.70 13.78 11.28
CA PRO A 87 9.24 13.78 11.30
C PRO A 87 8.66 13.04 10.10
N THR A 88 7.48 12.44 10.29
CA THR A 88 6.71 11.82 9.22
C THR A 88 5.39 12.56 9.00
N PHE A 89 4.91 12.58 7.75
CA PHE A 89 3.69 13.31 7.43
C PHE A 89 2.46 12.83 8.22
N PRO A 90 2.27 11.54 8.57
CA PRO A 90 1.14 11.14 9.41
C PRO A 90 1.22 11.72 10.83
N ILE A 91 2.42 11.76 11.40
CA ILE A 91 2.65 12.37 12.71
C ILE A 91 2.40 13.88 12.68
N GLU A 92 2.86 14.56 11.63
CA GLU A 92 2.60 15.98 11.46
C GLU A 92 1.09 16.28 11.32
N LEU A 93 0.36 15.45 10.58
CA LEU A 93 -1.10 15.56 10.48
C LEU A 93 -1.79 15.37 11.83
N GLU A 94 -1.35 14.37 12.61
CA GLU A 94 -1.90 14.14 13.94
C GLU A 94 -1.62 15.33 14.89
N ASN A 95 -0.35 15.75 14.96
CA ASN A 95 0.08 16.74 15.95
C ASN A 95 -0.39 18.16 15.60
N ARG A 96 -0.51 18.51 14.32
CA ARG A 96 -0.80 19.88 13.88
C ARG A 96 -2.22 20.10 13.39
N ALA A 97 -2.91 19.03 13.01
CA ALA A 97 -4.24 19.13 12.40
C ALA A 97 -5.25 18.13 12.98
N ASP A 98 -4.91 17.50 14.09
CA ASP A 98 -5.74 16.57 14.86
C ASP A 98 -6.34 15.42 14.05
N TYR A 99 -5.58 14.90 13.07
CA TYR A 99 -6.00 13.76 12.26
C TYR A 99 -5.98 12.46 13.07
N PHE A 100 -7.00 11.63 12.89
CA PHE A 100 -7.01 10.25 13.35
C PHE A 100 -6.22 9.39 12.37
N ILE A 101 -5.16 8.70 12.85
CA ILE A 101 -4.22 7.97 12.00
C ILE A 101 -4.42 6.47 12.16
N GLY A 102 -4.52 5.78 11.02
CA GLY A 102 -4.49 4.33 10.96
C GLY A 102 -3.78 3.82 9.72
N TYR A 103 -3.45 2.53 9.73
CA TYR A 103 -2.81 1.90 8.57
C TYR A 103 -3.11 0.41 8.50
N GLN A 104 -2.92 -0.14 7.31
CA GLN A 104 -3.14 -1.55 7.01
C GLN A 104 -2.02 -2.05 6.10
N TYR A 105 -1.51 -3.25 6.40
CA TYR A 105 -0.46 -3.95 5.67
C TYR A 105 0.88 -3.19 5.65
N LYS A 106 1.43 -2.93 4.46
CA LYS A 106 2.81 -2.48 4.32
C LYS A 106 2.93 -0.96 4.32
N VAL A 107 3.47 -0.41 5.40
CA VAL A 107 3.79 1.01 5.51
C VAL A 107 5.28 1.26 5.34
N TRP A 108 6.13 0.60 6.12
CA TRP A 108 7.58 0.82 6.14
C TRP A 108 8.39 -0.48 6.26
N SER A 109 7.84 -1.64 5.95
CA SER A 109 8.59 -2.89 5.99
C SER A 109 9.50 -3.06 4.74
N PRO A 110 10.63 -3.79 4.88
CA PRO A 110 11.03 -4.60 6.02
C PRO A 110 11.71 -3.83 7.17
N GLY A 111 11.71 -2.50 7.17
CA GLY A 111 12.16 -1.71 8.30
C GLY A 111 11.36 -2.01 9.58
N ARG A 112 12.00 -1.82 10.72
CA ARG A 112 11.37 -2.03 12.02
C ARG A 112 10.60 -0.79 12.44
N THR A 113 9.29 -0.95 12.60
CA THR A 113 8.38 0.15 12.97
C THR A 113 8.15 0.27 14.47
N THR A 114 8.74 -0.60 15.30
CA THR A 114 8.47 -0.66 16.74
C THR A 114 8.73 0.66 17.48
N ASN A 115 9.67 1.46 17.01
CA ASN A 115 9.97 2.78 17.54
C ASN A 115 9.74 3.90 16.52
N ALA A 116 9.27 3.56 15.31
CA ALA A 116 9.02 4.57 14.30
C ALA A 116 7.82 5.43 14.68
N PRO A 117 7.87 6.73 14.44
CA PRO A 117 6.76 7.64 14.75
C PRO A 117 5.42 7.23 14.14
N ILE A 118 5.44 6.48 13.04
CA ILE A 118 4.24 5.99 12.38
C ILE A 118 3.75 4.65 12.92
N GLY A 119 4.60 3.86 13.61
CA GLY A 119 4.30 2.47 13.95
C GLY A 119 3.75 2.27 15.35
N ALA A 120 4.60 2.45 16.35
CA ALA A 120 4.38 1.95 17.70
C ALA A 120 3.13 2.48 18.42
N LYS A 121 2.66 3.67 18.09
CA LYS A 121 1.52 4.33 18.76
C LYS A 121 0.29 4.47 17.85
N ARG A 122 0.32 3.92 16.65
CA ARG A 122 -0.78 4.02 15.68
C ARG A 122 -1.46 2.67 15.57
N THR A 123 -2.77 2.68 15.40
CA THR A 123 -3.51 1.44 15.28
C THR A 123 -3.23 0.80 13.93
N GLN A 124 -2.61 -0.36 13.96
CA GLN A 124 -2.54 -1.24 12.82
C GLN A 124 -3.76 -2.13 12.81
N TYR A 125 -4.56 -2.02 11.76
CA TYR A 125 -5.74 -2.83 11.57
C TYR A 125 -5.33 -4.12 10.87
N GLN A 126 -5.43 -5.21 11.59
CA GLN A 126 -5.05 -6.58 11.24
C GLN A 126 -3.74 -6.69 10.45
N PRO A 127 -2.66 -7.14 11.06
CA PRO A 127 -1.36 -7.31 10.41
C PRO A 127 -1.34 -8.57 9.53
N ALA A 128 -2.37 -8.81 8.73
CA ALA A 128 -2.47 -9.94 7.82
C ALA A 128 -1.57 -9.78 6.58
N GLY A 129 -0.63 -8.87 6.64
CA GLY A 129 0.33 -8.63 5.59
C GLY A 129 1.08 -9.86 5.11
N TYR A 130 1.05 -10.94 5.86
CA TYR A 130 1.70 -12.18 5.46
C TYR A 130 0.95 -12.84 4.28
N GLN A 131 -0.35 -13.02 4.38
CA GLN A 131 -1.16 -13.55 3.28
C GLN A 131 -1.14 -12.60 2.08
N PHE A 132 -1.19 -11.31 2.33
CA PHE A 132 -1.07 -10.30 1.28
C PHE A 132 0.28 -10.28 0.59
N ASN A 133 1.39 -10.47 1.30
CA ASN A 133 2.71 -10.62 0.69
C ASN A 133 2.84 -11.86 -0.18
N GLN A 134 1.92 -12.79 -0.06
CA GLN A 134 1.89 -14.04 -0.81
C GLN A 134 0.53 -14.24 -1.50
N PHE A 135 -0.06 -13.17 -2.00
CA PHE A 135 -1.42 -13.18 -2.54
C PHE A 135 -1.65 -14.31 -3.55
N SER A 136 -0.83 -14.40 -4.59
CA SER A 136 -1.00 -15.44 -5.61
C SER A 136 -0.80 -16.85 -5.05
N HIS A 137 0.14 -17.02 -4.14
CA HIS A 137 0.43 -18.30 -3.48
C HIS A 137 -0.75 -18.73 -2.59
N TRP A 138 -1.20 -17.84 -1.71
CA TRP A 138 -2.32 -18.11 -0.83
C TRP A 138 -3.62 -18.40 -1.58
N VAL A 139 -3.93 -17.63 -2.63
CA VAL A 139 -5.12 -17.87 -3.46
C VAL A 139 -5.02 -19.21 -4.18
N THR A 140 -3.86 -19.55 -4.72
CA THR A 140 -3.63 -20.82 -5.41
C THR A 140 -3.78 -22.02 -4.45
N GLU A 141 -3.23 -21.94 -3.25
CA GLU A 141 -3.34 -23.00 -2.24
C GLU A 141 -4.77 -23.21 -1.76
N ASN A 142 -5.56 -22.17 -1.65
CA ASN A 142 -6.94 -22.23 -1.13
C ASN A 142 -8.00 -22.37 -2.24
N ALA A 143 -7.60 -22.31 -3.50
CA ALA A 143 -8.53 -22.40 -4.63
C ALA A 143 -9.24 -23.76 -4.76
N ALA A 144 -8.64 -24.84 -4.27
CA ALA A 144 -9.27 -26.17 -4.30
C ALA A 144 -10.49 -26.25 -3.39
N GLU A 145 -10.50 -25.54 -2.27
CA GLU A 145 -11.58 -25.52 -1.29
C GLU A 145 -12.58 -24.38 -1.56
N LEU A 146 -12.09 -23.18 -1.82
CA LEU A 146 -12.88 -21.97 -1.88
C LEU A 146 -13.24 -21.53 -3.31
N GLY A 147 -12.62 -22.15 -4.31
CA GLY A 147 -12.56 -21.57 -5.64
C GLY A 147 -11.63 -20.32 -5.68
N ILE A 148 -11.19 -19.93 -6.89
CA ILE A 148 -10.30 -18.77 -7.07
C ILE A 148 -10.97 -17.48 -6.55
N GLU A 149 -12.18 -17.23 -6.96
CA GLU A 149 -12.91 -16.02 -6.56
C GLU A 149 -13.24 -16.01 -5.06
N GLY A 150 -13.59 -17.16 -4.48
CA GLY A 150 -13.82 -17.29 -3.04
C GLY A 150 -12.55 -17.00 -2.23
N ALA A 151 -11.40 -17.53 -2.66
CA ALA A 151 -10.12 -17.26 -2.02
C ALA A 151 -9.73 -15.77 -2.12
N LYS A 152 -9.88 -15.15 -3.27
CA LYS A 152 -9.69 -13.69 -3.42
C LYS A 152 -10.62 -12.89 -2.51
N GLN A 153 -11.89 -13.31 -2.43
CA GLN A 153 -12.91 -12.61 -1.65
C GLN A 153 -12.57 -12.56 -0.16
N VAL A 154 -11.99 -13.62 0.41
CA VAL A 154 -11.53 -13.62 1.81
C VAL A 154 -10.55 -12.48 2.08
N LEU A 155 -9.55 -12.27 1.21
CA LEU A 155 -8.58 -11.20 1.35
C LEU A 155 -9.18 -9.80 1.15
N TYR A 156 -10.13 -9.69 0.21
CA TYR A 156 -10.83 -8.44 -0.04
C TYR A 156 -11.75 -8.06 1.12
N ASP A 157 -12.42 -9.04 1.71
CA ASP A 157 -13.29 -8.82 2.87
C ASP A 157 -12.49 -8.41 4.09
N GLU A 158 -11.32 -9.00 4.32
CA GLU A 158 -10.42 -8.54 5.37
C GLU A 158 -10.01 -7.07 5.16
N THR A 159 -9.67 -6.69 3.94
CA THR A 159 -9.33 -5.29 3.61
C THR A 159 -10.48 -4.34 3.94
N ARG A 160 -11.72 -4.71 3.57
CA ARG A 160 -12.91 -3.90 3.85
C ARG A 160 -13.23 -3.82 5.34
N GLN A 161 -13.12 -4.95 6.05
CA GLN A 161 -13.36 -5.02 7.49
C GLN A 161 -12.37 -4.16 8.26
N ASN A 162 -11.09 -4.18 7.90
CA ASN A 162 -10.06 -3.35 8.51
C ASN A 162 -10.35 -1.87 8.34
N PHE A 163 -10.71 -1.45 7.14
CA PHE A 163 -11.04 -0.04 6.90
C PHE A 163 -12.32 0.37 7.63
N ARG A 164 -13.33 -0.52 7.69
CA ARG A 164 -14.56 -0.27 8.47
C ARG A 164 -14.25 -0.13 9.96
N ALA A 165 -13.47 -1.06 10.53
CA ALA A 165 -13.06 -0.99 11.94
C ALA A 165 -12.30 0.30 12.27
N PHE A 166 -11.47 0.78 11.33
CA PHE A 166 -10.81 2.08 11.46
C PHE A 166 -11.81 3.24 11.49
N LEU A 167 -12.79 3.24 10.58
CA LEU A 167 -13.81 4.29 10.53
C LEU A 167 -14.69 4.28 11.78
N ASP A 168 -15.06 3.09 12.26
CA ASP A 168 -15.88 2.92 13.47
C ASP A 168 -15.14 3.38 14.74
N ALA A 169 -13.82 3.26 14.77
CA ALA A 169 -12.98 3.72 15.89
C ALA A 169 -12.65 5.21 15.84
N ARG A 170 -12.89 5.88 14.69
CA ARG A 170 -12.58 7.29 14.51
C ARG A 170 -13.61 8.15 15.26
N PRO A 171 -13.17 9.14 16.09
CA PRO A 171 -14.08 10.17 16.59
C PRO A 171 -14.79 10.93 15.46
N ASP A 172 -16.08 11.16 15.56
CA ASP A 172 -16.93 11.70 14.48
C ASP A 172 -16.45 13.05 13.92
N ASP A 173 -15.90 13.88 14.78
CA ASP A 173 -15.44 15.23 14.47
C ASP A 173 -14.00 15.29 13.91
N LYS A 174 -13.24 14.19 13.96
CA LYS A 174 -11.85 14.18 13.51
C LYS A 174 -11.70 13.84 12.03
N PRO A 175 -10.89 14.59 11.28
CA PRO A 175 -10.43 14.13 9.98
C PRO A 175 -9.51 12.91 10.15
N PHE A 176 -9.37 12.12 9.10
CA PHE A 176 -8.51 10.94 9.17
C PHE A 176 -7.45 10.87 8.07
N CYS A 177 -6.36 10.17 8.38
CA CYS A 177 -5.40 9.71 7.40
C CYS A 177 -5.22 8.20 7.56
N TYR A 178 -5.56 7.44 6.53
CA TYR A 178 -5.44 6.00 6.49
C TYR A 178 -4.47 5.56 5.40
N TRP A 179 -3.40 4.89 5.82
CA TRP A 179 -2.44 4.29 4.88
C TRP A 179 -2.85 2.86 4.57
N TRP A 180 -3.22 2.62 3.34
CA TRP A 180 -3.45 1.28 2.81
C TRP A 180 -2.27 0.86 1.93
N GLY A 181 -1.47 -0.09 2.40
CA GLY A 181 -0.29 -0.60 1.72
C GLY A 181 -0.49 -2.00 1.14
N PRO A 182 -1.31 -2.19 0.08
CA PRO A 182 -1.56 -3.50 -0.49
C PRO A 182 -0.28 -4.11 -1.06
N THR A 183 -0.18 -5.44 -0.95
CA THR A 183 0.98 -6.23 -1.38
C THR A 183 0.62 -7.32 -2.39
N ASN A 184 -0.55 -7.19 -3.02
CA ASN A 184 -1.06 -8.15 -4.02
C ASN A 184 -0.09 -8.36 -5.18
N THR A 185 0.62 -7.30 -5.57
CA THR A 185 1.61 -7.28 -6.64
C THR A 185 3.02 -7.64 -6.20
N HIS A 186 3.25 -7.78 -4.89
CA HIS A 186 4.55 -8.18 -4.34
C HIS A 186 4.77 -9.70 -4.50
N ARG A 187 6.04 -10.12 -4.64
CA ARG A 187 6.41 -11.55 -4.60
C ARG A 187 6.03 -12.15 -3.22
N THR A 188 5.76 -13.45 -3.07
CA THR A 188 6.06 -14.53 -4.01
C THR A 188 4.93 -14.70 -4.99
N TRP A 189 5.25 -14.97 -6.25
CA TRP A 189 4.27 -15.28 -7.28
C TRP A 189 4.35 -16.76 -7.66
N GLU A 190 3.20 -17.41 -7.78
CA GLU A 190 3.12 -18.74 -8.37
C GLU A 190 3.26 -18.63 -9.90
N ARG A 191 4.02 -19.55 -10.49
CA ARG A 191 4.17 -19.59 -11.94
C ARG A 191 2.81 -19.83 -12.61
N GLY A 192 2.44 -18.92 -13.50
CA GLY A 192 1.17 -18.98 -14.22
C GLY A 192 -0.01 -18.35 -13.47
N SER A 193 0.19 -17.87 -12.24
CA SER A 193 -0.89 -17.26 -11.45
C SER A 193 -1.53 -16.04 -12.13
N GLY A 194 -0.76 -15.25 -12.87
CA GLY A 194 -1.32 -14.13 -13.62
C GLY A 194 -2.41 -14.55 -14.60
N HIS A 195 -2.25 -15.67 -15.29
CA HIS A 195 -3.28 -16.20 -16.19
C HIS A 195 -4.40 -16.96 -15.45
N ALA A 196 -4.07 -17.59 -14.34
CA ALA A 196 -5.05 -18.39 -13.58
C ALA A 196 -5.96 -17.53 -12.70
N LEU A 197 -5.45 -16.40 -12.20
CA LEU A 197 -6.16 -15.56 -11.24
C LEU A 197 -6.85 -14.34 -11.86
N TRP A 198 -6.50 -13.97 -13.09
CA TRP A 198 -6.96 -12.77 -13.81
C TRP A 198 -7.38 -13.08 -15.25
#